data_878c985a1a992533d86f73a3fac3ec9f
#
_entry.id   878c985a1a992533d86f73a3fac3ec9f
#
_cell.length_a   1.000
_cell.length_b   1.000
_cell.length_c   1.000
_cell.angle_alpha   90.00
_cell.angle_beta   90.00
_cell.angle_gamma   90.00
#
_symmetry.space_group_name_H-M   'P 1'
#
loop_
_entity.id
_entity.type
_entity.pdbx_description
1 polymer ?
#
loop_
_entity_poly.entity_id
_entity_poly.type
_entity_poly.pdbx_seq_one_letter_code
_entity_poly.pdbx_strand_id
1 'polypeptide(L)'
;LAGQILGEFVRTQVVPEVDAYVLSKLAGYAVTKNQTVTGTPATEALKMLQKSIAAAQNAIGYDEELVAFVDGTMWQALQSSSDLSRMLVTSDFRKGELNTRVNSYNGVAILPVPDSRMKTAYTFNDGTTEGQEGGGFTPATAAKSIGLLLIPRRAASLIKKTEQVRCFDPAHNLQADAWKMDYRLYYDVVLKNSLAKGIYTYTF
;
A
#
# COMPACT_ATOMS: atom_id res chain seq x y z
N LEU A 1 -27.93 -10.72 1.00
CA LEU A 1 -27.30 -10.72 2.33
C LEU A 1 -25.90 -11.32 2.27
N ALA A 2 -25.70 -12.56 1.76
CA ALA A 2 -24.38 -13.22 1.70
C ALA A 2 -23.33 -12.42 0.91
N GLY A 3 -23.68 -11.88 -0.26
CA GLY A 3 -22.77 -11.06 -1.06
C GLY A 3 -22.38 -9.74 -0.40
N GLN A 4 -23.26 -9.14 0.41
CA GLN A 4 -22.95 -7.93 1.19
C GLN A 4 -21.96 -8.22 2.30
N ILE A 5 -22.15 -9.32 3.02
CA ILE A 5 -21.22 -9.77 4.09
C ILE A 5 -19.85 -10.05 3.50
N LEU A 6 -19.78 -10.77 2.38
CA LEU A 6 -18.52 -11.05 1.70
C LEU A 6 -17.83 -9.77 1.21
N GLY A 7 -18.58 -8.85 0.59
CA GLY A 7 -18.03 -7.58 0.14
C GLY A 7 -17.44 -6.77 1.30
N GLU A 8 -18.12 -6.74 2.44
CA GLU A 8 -17.63 -6.07 3.64
C GLU A 8 -16.39 -6.76 4.22
N PHE A 9 -16.37 -8.10 4.25
CA PHE A 9 -15.19 -8.88 4.67
C PHE A 9 -13.98 -8.57 3.77
N VAL A 10 -14.15 -8.61 2.45
CA VAL A 10 -13.06 -8.30 1.52
C VAL A 10 -12.55 -6.87 1.74
N ARG A 11 -13.45 -5.91 1.89
CA ARG A 11 -13.09 -4.50 2.09
C ARG A 11 -12.37 -4.25 3.42
N THR A 12 -12.79 -4.90 4.50
CA THR A 12 -12.29 -4.62 5.86
C THR A 12 -11.12 -5.50 6.29
N GLN A 13 -10.99 -6.71 5.74
CA GLN A 13 -9.96 -7.67 6.12
C GLN A 13 -8.96 -7.92 4.99
N VAL A 14 -9.43 -8.34 3.82
CA VAL A 14 -8.56 -8.78 2.74
C VAL A 14 -7.78 -7.62 2.10
N VAL A 15 -8.45 -6.51 1.78
CA VAL A 15 -7.80 -5.34 1.15
C VAL A 15 -6.70 -4.75 2.05
N PRO A 16 -6.93 -4.50 3.36
CA PRO A 16 -5.87 -4.02 4.24
C PRO A 16 -4.66 -4.94 4.34
N GLU A 17 -4.88 -6.26 4.36
CA GLU A 17 -3.81 -7.25 4.41
C GLU A 17 -2.98 -7.25 3.13
N VAL A 18 -3.64 -7.24 1.97
CA VAL A 18 -2.98 -7.15 0.66
C VAL A 18 -2.17 -5.85 0.54
N ASP A 19 -2.73 -4.72 0.94
CA ASP A 19 -2.02 -3.43 0.93
C ASP A 19 -0.78 -3.47 1.83
N ALA A 20 -0.92 -3.97 3.07
CA ALA A 20 0.18 -4.09 4.02
C ALA A 20 1.31 -4.98 3.45
N TYR A 21 0.96 -6.11 2.83
CA TYR A 21 1.92 -7.00 2.18
C TYR A 21 2.65 -6.30 1.03
N VAL A 22 1.90 -5.68 0.11
CA VAL A 22 2.46 -5.01 -1.08
C VAL A 22 3.39 -3.88 -0.68
N LEU A 23 2.92 -2.97 0.20
CA LEU A 23 3.69 -1.80 0.60
C LEU A 23 4.95 -2.18 1.38
N SER A 24 4.87 -3.16 2.28
CA SER A 24 6.04 -3.66 3.02
C SER A 24 7.08 -4.31 2.10
N LYS A 25 6.64 -5.08 1.12
CA LYS A 25 7.52 -5.72 0.14
C LYS A 25 8.25 -4.71 -0.74
N LEU A 26 7.53 -3.68 -1.21
CA LEU A 26 8.12 -2.59 -2.01
C LEU A 26 9.10 -1.75 -1.20
N ALA A 27 8.75 -1.39 0.04
CA ALA A 27 9.64 -0.66 0.94
C ALA A 27 10.88 -1.49 1.30
N GLY A 28 10.72 -2.79 1.57
CA GLY A 28 11.82 -3.72 1.83
C GLY A 28 12.77 -3.83 0.64
N TYR A 29 12.25 -3.85 -0.59
CA TYR A 29 13.08 -3.79 -1.80
C TYR A 29 13.89 -2.50 -1.85
N ALA A 30 13.26 -1.34 -1.65
CA ALA A 30 13.93 -0.04 -1.69
C ALA A 30 15.03 0.06 -0.62
N VAL A 31 14.77 -0.38 0.61
CA VAL A 31 15.76 -0.43 1.70
C VAL A 31 16.95 -1.32 1.32
N THR A 32 16.69 -2.52 0.80
CA THR A 32 17.76 -3.47 0.39
C THR A 32 18.64 -2.89 -0.73
N LYS A 33 18.09 -2.04 -1.59
CA LYS A 33 18.81 -1.39 -2.69
C LYS A 33 19.41 -0.02 -2.31
N ASN A 34 19.34 0.39 -1.05
CA ASN A 34 19.76 1.71 -0.56
C ASN A 34 19.02 2.88 -1.27
N GLN A 35 17.81 2.64 -1.75
CA GLN A 35 16.94 3.63 -2.37
C GLN A 35 16.09 4.32 -1.30
N THR A 36 16.77 4.98 -0.36
CA THR A 36 16.16 5.63 0.79
C THR A 36 16.42 7.13 0.80
N VAL A 37 15.45 7.88 1.30
CA VAL A 37 15.60 9.31 1.60
C VAL A 37 15.62 9.51 3.11
N THR A 38 16.35 10.53 3.54
CA THR A 38 16.47 10.89 4.95
C THR A 38 15.97 12.32 5.15
N GLY A 39 15.44 12.61 6.32
CA GLY A 39 14.94 13.93 6.70
C GLY A 39 13.99 13.85 7.89
N THR A 40 13.52 15.00 8.34
CA THR A 40 12.52 15.12 9.42
C THR A 40 11.19 15.54 8.82
N PRO A 41 10.14 14.70 8.82
CA PRO A 41 8.86 15.02 8.18
C PRO A 41 8.27 16.35 8.62
N ALA A 42 8.33 16.68 9.92
CA ALA A 42 7.75 17.89 10.47
C ALA A 42 8.25 19.21 9.81
N THR A 43 9.49 19.21 9.32
CA THR A 43 10.13 20.41 8.75
C THR A 43 10.57 20.26 7.31
N GLU A 44 10.71 19.05 6.81
CA GLU A 44 11.33 18.76 5.52
C GLU A 44 10.47 17.88 4.60
N ALA A 45 9.21 17.65 4.93
CA ALA A 45 8.33 16.75 4.18
C ALA A 45 8.33 17.02 2.66
N LEU A 46 8.20 18.28 2.26
CA LEU A 46 8.24 18.68 0.85
C LEU A 46 9.60 18.42 0.21
N LYS A 47 10.69 18.75 0.91
CA LYS A 47 12.06 18.49 0.41
C LYS A 47 12.32 17.00 0.25
N MET A 48 11.82 16.17 1.16
CA MET A 48 11.95 14.72 1.08
C MET A 48 11.20 14.16 -0.13
N LEU A 49 9.98 14.64 -0.38
CA LEU A 49 9.21 14.29 -1.58
C LEU A 49 9.94 14.73 -2.85
N GLN A 50 10.44 15.97 -2.90
CA GLN A 50 11.20 16.49 -4.04
C GLN A 50 12.48 15.69 -4.31
N LYS A 51 13.25 15.37 -3.26
CA LYS A 51 14.46 14.53 -3.37
C LYS A 51 14.15 13.14 -3.90
N SER A 52 13.08 12.51 -3.42
CA SER A 52 12.67 11.18 -3.90
C SER A 52 12.22 11.21 -5.36
N ILE A 53 11.46 12.23 -5.77
CA ILE A 53 11.03 12.42 -7.16
C ILE A 53 12.26 12.62 -8.07
N ALA A 54 13.16 13.54 -7.71
CA ALA A 54 14.36 13.81 -8.49
C ALA A 54 15.25 12.57 -8.62
N ALA A 55 15.46 11.82 -7.54
CA ALA A 55 16.24 10.60 -7.54
C ALA A 55 15.58 9.51 -8.43
N ALA A 56 14.26 9.35 -8.35
CA ALA A 56 13.54 8.40 -9.18
C ALA A 56 13.64 8.78 -10.67
N GLN A 57 13.37 10.03 -11.03
CA GLN A 57 13.44 10.53 -12.40
C GLN A 57 14.86 10.40 -12.99
N ASN A 58 15.89 10.68 -12.21
CA ASN A 58 17.27 10.46 -12.63
C ASN A 58 17.60 8.98 -12.91
N ALA A 59 16.94 8.06 -12.19
CA ALA A 59 17.19 6.63 -12.33
C ALA A 59 16.44 5.98 -13.50
N ILE A 60 15.24 6.47 -13.84
CA ILE A 60 14.33 5.83 -14.81
C ILE A 60 13.91 6.71 -15.97
N GLY A 61 14.26 8.02 -15.97
CA GLY A 61 13.80 9.03 -16.91
C GLY A 61 12.58 9.81 -16.44
N TYR A 62 12.22 10.85 -17.19
CA TYR A 62 11.15 11.80 -16.84
C TYR A 62 9.78 11.42 -17.41
N ASP A 63 9.71 10.41 -18.28
CA ASP A 63 8.49 10.03 -19.00
C ASP A 63 7.59 9.09 -18.21
N GLU A 64 8.06 8.55 -17.08
CA GLU A 64 7.30 7.58 -16.27
C GLU A 64 6.46 8.28 -15.19
N GLU A 65 5.18 7.90 -15.12
CA GLU A 65 4.28 8.36 -14.06
C GLU A 65 4.71 7.82 -12.70
N LEU A 66 4.83 8.72 -11.72
CA LEU A 66 5.17 8.40 -10.34
C LEU A 66 3.93 8.49 -9.44
N VAL A 67 3.89 7.64 -8.42
CA VAL A 67 2.88 7.65 -7.37
C VAL A 67 3.58 7.62 -6.01
N ALA A 68 3.18 8.49 -5.11
CA ALA A 68 3.69 8.57 -3.75
C ALA A 68 2.63 8.09 -2.76
N PHE A 69 2.93 7.06 -1.98
CA PHE A 69 2.16 6.66 -0.82
C PHE A 69 2.75 7.31 0.41
N VAL A 70 1.92 7.92 1.24
CA VAL A 70 2.34 8.65 2.44
C VAL A 70 1.52 8.23 3.64
N ASP A 71 2.16 8.15 4.80
CA ASP A 71 1.48 7.91 6.08
C ASP A 71 0.78 9.18 6.60
N GLY A 72 0.02 9.05 7.68
CA GLY A 72 -0.70 10.17 8.27
C GLY A 72 0.22 11.30 8.74
N THR A 73 1.39 10.99 9.28
CA THR A 73 2.36 11.97 9.77
C THR A 73 2.95 12.78 8.61
N MET A 74 3.40 12.09 7.57
CA MET A 74 3.94 12.75 6.37
C MET A 74 2.87 13.55 5.64
N TRP A 75 1.64 13.01 5.58
CA TRP A 75 0.51 13.69 4.97
C TRP A 75 0.17 15.01 5.69
N GLN A 76 0.08 14.98 7.02
CA GLN A 76 -0.15 16.17 7.83
C GLN A 76 0.97 17.21 7.63
N ALA A 77 2.22 16.78 7.64
CA ALA A 77 3.37 17.65 7.42
C ALA A 77 3.36 18.31 6.02
N LEU A 78 2.99 17.54 5.00
CA LEU A 78 2.81 18.07 3.65
C LEU A 78 1.70 19.11 3.58
N GLN A 79 0.56 18.86 4.20
CA GLN A 79 -0.56 19.83 4.23
C GLN A 79 -0.23 21.11 5.01
N SER A 80 0.58 21.00 6.06
CA SER A 80 1.01 22.14 6.88
C SER A 80 2.06 23.01 6.19
N SER A 81 2.69 22.52 5.13
CA SER A 81 3.67 23.28 4.37
C SER A 81 3.00 24.36 3.54
N SER A 82 3.31 25.63 3.83
CA SER A 82 2.78 26.81 3.11
C SER A 82 3.07 26.79 1.61
N ASP A 83 4.20 26.19 1.23
CA ASP A 83 4.64 26.11 -0.15
C ASP A 83 3.85 25.05 -0.92
N LEU A 84 3.50 23.93 -0.27
CA LEU A 84 2.74 22.87 -0.89
C LEU A 84 1.26 23.22 -1.05
N SER A 85 0.66 23.89 -0.07
CA SER A 85 -0.76 24.29 -0.13
C SER A 85 -1.08 25.18 -1.32
N ARG A 86 -0.09 25.91 -1.84
CA ARG A 86 -0.18 26.71 -3.06
C ARG A 86 0.07 25.93 -4.36
N MET A 87 0.72 24.78 -4.27
CA MET A 87 1.17 23.98 -5.41
C MET A 87 0.40 22.68 -5.60
N LEU A 88 -0.42 22.27 -4.61
CA LEU A 88 -1.26 21.10 -4.74
C LEU A 88 -2.37 21.35 -5.76
N VAL A 89 -2.30 20.62 -6.85
CA VAL A 89 -3.37 20.56 -7.83
C VAL A 89 -4.20 19.32 -7.54
N THR A 90 -5.50 19.51 -7.36
CA THR A 90 -6.43 18.39 -7.27
C THR A 90 -6.66 17.86 -8.67
N SER A 91 -6.20 16.64 -8.95
CA SER A 91 -6.40 15.96 -10.22
C SER A 91 -7.30 14.75 -10.07
N ASP A 92 -8.03 14.43 -11.14
CA ASP A 92 -8.82 13.22 -11.20
C ASP A 92 -7.90 12.02 -11.48
N PHE A 93 -7.76 11.13 -10.52
CA PHE A 93 -7.04 9.87 -10.71
C PHE A 93 -8.03 8.81 -11.19
N ARG A 94 -7.90 8.40 -12.45
CA ARG A 94 -8.73 7.36 -13.05
C ARG A 94 -7.97 6.05 -13.16
N LYS A 95 -8.54 4.99 -12.58
CA LYS A 95 -8.11 3.61 -12.78
C LYS A 95 -9.36 2.73 -12.93
N GLY A 96 -9.70 2.39 -14.17
CA GLY A 96 -10.94 1.66 -14.48
C GLY A 96 -12.18 2.46 -14.08
N GLU A 97 -13.07 1.87 -13.29
CA GLU A 97 -14.29 2.52 -12.79
C GLU A 97 -14.06 3.42 -11.56
N LEU A 98 -12.86 3.37 -10.96
CA LEU A 98 -12.53 4.20 -9.80
C LEU A 98 -12.09 5.59 -10.27
N ASN A 99 -12.95 6.58 -10.00
CA ASN A 99 -12.64 7.99 -10.17
C ASN A 99 -12.45 8.59 -8.76
N THR A 100 -11.20 8.79 -8.34
CA THR A 100 -10.88 9.36 -7.04
C THR A 100 -10.13 10.66 -7.23
N ARG A 101 -10.59 11.72 -6.57
CA ARG A 101 -9.84 12.98 -6.50
C ARG A 101 -8.59 12.76 -5.66
N VAL A 102 -7.45 12.98 -6.27
CA VAL A 102 -6.15 12.78 -5.63
C VAL A 102 -5.36 14.09 -5.70
N ASN A 103 -4.71 14.42 -4.60
CA ASN A 103 -3.79 15.53 -4.59
C ASN A 103 -2.53 15.16 -5.38
N SER A 104 -2.08 16.03 -6.25
CA SER A 104 -0.87 15.82 -7.05
C SER A 104 0.11 16.96 -6.88
N TYR A 105 1.40 16.63 -6.89
CA TYR A 105 2.51 17.57 -6.90
C TYR A 105 3.42 17.27 -8.09
N ASN A 106 3.62 18.24 -8.98
CA ASN A 106 4.41 18.07 -10.22
C ASN A 106 4.03 16.82 -11.04
N GLY A 107 2.73 16.52 -11.14
CA GLY A 107 2.25 15.33 -11.87
C GLY A 107 2.38 14.01 -11.10
N VAL A 108 2.95 14.04 -9.89
CA VAL A 108 3.02 12.85 -9.01
C VAL A 108 1.78 12.80 -8.14
N ALA A 109 1.01 11.72 -8.26
CA ALA A 109 -0.16 11.49 -7.42
C ALA A 109 0.28 11.15 -5.99
N ILE A 110 -0.31 11.82 -4.98
CA ILE A 110 -0.03 11.58 -3.56
C ILE A 110 -1.25 10.90 -2.94
N LEU A 111 -1.04 9.69 -2.45
CA LEU A 111 -2.06 8.83 -1.86
C LEU A 111 -1.80 8.65 -0.36
N PRO A 112 -2.62 9.25 0.52
CA PRO A 112 -2.54 8.97 1.94
C PRO A 112 -3.02 7.54 2.23
N VAL A 113 -2.24 6.82 3.04
CA VAL A 113 -2.52 5.44 3.45
C VAL A 113 -2.54 5.37 4.98
N PRO A 114 -3.46 4.62 5.59
CA PRO A 114 -3.48 4.42 7.03
C PRO A 114 -2.16 3.85 7.57
N ASP A 115 -1.68 4.38 8.70
CA ASP A 115 -0.40 4.01 9.32
C ASP A 115 -0.29 2.51 9.65
N SER A 116 -1.43 1.86 9.89
CA SER A 116 -1.51 0.42 10.13
C SER A 116 -1.05 -0.43 8.94
N ARG A 117 -1.08 0.12 7.71
CA ARG A 117 -0.64 -0.54 6.47
C ARG A 117 0.75 -0.06 5.99
N MET A 118 1.35 0.91 6.72
CA MET A 118 2.60 1.57 6.34
C MET A 118 3.74 1.15 7.28
N LYS A 119 4.02 -0.16 7.35
CA LYS A 119 5.16 -0.72 8.10
C LYS A 119 6.05 -1.56 7.19
N THR A 120 7.32 -1.65 7.52
CA THR A 120 8.32 -2.37 6.71
C THR A 120 8.22 -3.88 6.81
N ALA A 121 7.59 -4.41 7.85
CA ALA A 121 7.40 -5.85 8.03
C ALA A 121 6.13 -6.15 8.84
N TYR A 122 5.49 -7.27 8.52
CA TYR A 122 4.30 -7.76 9.19
C TYR A 122 4.41 -9.25 9.50
N THR A 123 3.76 -9.65 10.56
CA THR A 123 3.39 -11.05 10.84
C THR A 123 1.96 -11.23 10.36
N PHE A 124 1.76 -12.13 9.42
CA PHE A 124 0.42 -12.50 8.92
C PHE A 124 -0.03 -13.73 9.69
N ASN A 125 -1.18 -13.62 10.33
CA ASN A 125 -1.73 -14.68 11.15
C ASN A 125 -2.28 -15.81 10.26
N ASP A 126 -1.99 -17.06 10.61
CA ASP A 126 -2.35 -18.24 9.81
C ASP A 126 -3.75 -18.81 10.13
N GLY A 127 -4.40 -18.26 11.15
CA GLY A 127 -5.73 -18.71 11.63
C GLY A 127 -5.73 -20.05 12.37
N THR A 128 -4.55 -20.64 12.64
CA THR A 128 -4.43 -21.98 13.25
C THR A 128 -3.48 -22.02 14.44
N THR A 129 -2.46 -21.18 14.46
CA THR A 129 -1.51 -21.06 15.58
C THR A 129 -2.20 -20.40 16.78
N GLU A 130 -1.91 -20.87 17.98
CA GLU A 130 -2.42 -20.29 19.24
C GLU A 130 -2.15 -18.78 19.29
N GLY A 131 -3.22 -17.98 19.51
CA GLY A 131 -3.19 -16.52 19.48
C GLY A 131 -3.30 -15.89 18.09
N GLN A 132 -3.41 -16.70 17.02
CA GLN A 132 -3.56 -16.23 15.64
C GLN A 132 -4.89 -16.67 15.00
N GLU A 133 -5.80 -17.25 15.78
CA GLU A 133 -7.06 -17.86 15.29
C GLU A 133 -7.98 -16.84 14.61
N GLY A 134 -7.89 -15.56 15.01
CA GLY A 134 -8.66 -14.47 14.42
C GLY A 134 -8.21 -14.04 13.03
N GLY A 135 -7.11 -14.61 12.52
CA GLY A 135 -6.50 -14.15 11.27
C GLY A 135 -5.96 -12.71 11.34
N GLY A 136 -5.85 -12.03 10.20
CA GLY A 136 -5.36 -10.66 10.11
C GLY A 136 -3.83 -10.54 10.12
N PHE A 137 -3.33 -9.35 10.38
CA PHE A 137 -1.90 -9.07 10.37
C PHE A 137 -1.52 -8.08 11.48
N THR A 138 -0.31 -8.20 11.99
CA THR A 138 0.26 -7.31 13.00
C THR A 138 1.66 -6.85 12.57
N PRO A 139 2.09 -5.62 12.91
CA PRO A 139 3.46 -5.20 12.67
C PRO A 139 4.45 -6.13 13.36
N ALA A 140 5.50 -6.55 12.67
CA ALA A 140 6.59 -7.30 13.28
C ALA A 140 7.34 -6.46 14.32
N THR A 141 7.93 -7.08 15.34
CA THR A 141 8.60 -6.39 16.48
C THR A 141 9.68 -5.38 16.04
N ALA A 142 10.37 -5.66 14.94
CA ALA A 142 11.42 -4.79 14.39
C ALA A 142 10.94 -3.92 13.21
N ALA A 143 9.63 -3.87 12.95
CA ALA A 143 9.08 -3.11 11.84
C ALA A 143 9.22 -1.61 12.06
N LYS A 144 9.75 -0.91 11.08
CA LYS A 144 9.78 0.56 11.03
C LYS A 144 8.54 1.09 10.34
N SER A 145 8.16 2.32 10.65
CA SER A 145 7.12 3.03 9.91
C SER A 145 7.64 3.46 8.54
N ILE A 146 6.80 3.33 7.51
CA ILE A 146 7.06 3.87 6.19
C ILE A 146 6.35 5.23 6.13
N GLY A 147 7.13 6.33 6.13
CA GLY A 147 6.54 7.67 6.03
C GLY A 147 6.25 8.08 4.58
N LEU A 148 7.11 7.65 3.65
CA LEU A 148 6.97 7.90 2.23
C LEU A 148 7.41 6.66 1.44
N LEU A 149 6.61 6.26 0.46
CA LEU A 149 6.98 5.27 -0.55
C LEU A 149 6.62 5.82 -1.93
N LEU A 150 7.64 6.18 -2.71
CA LEU A 150 7.50 6.63 -4.09
C LEU A 150 7.76 5.46 -5.03
N ILE A 151 6.86 5.23 -5.96
CA ILE A 151 6.99 4.17 -6.96
C ILE A 151 6.63 4.68 -8.36
N PRO A 152 7.31 4.22 -9.40
CA PRO A 152 6.80 4.34 -10.77
C PRO A 152 5.54 3.47 -10.91
N ARG A 153 4.48 4.03 -11.46
CA ARG A 153 3.16 3.37 -11.57
C ARG A 153 3.22 1.97 -12.20
N ARG A 154 4.16 1.77 -13.11
CA ARG A 154 4.33 0.51 -13.87
C ARG A 154 5.44 -0.37 -13.31
N ALA A 155 6.08 0.01 -12.18
CA ALA A 155 7.20 -0.73 -11.61
C ALA A 155 6.79 -2.02 -10.92
N ALA A 156 5.59 -2.04 -10.35
CA ALA A 156 5.05 -3.19 -9.61
C ALA A 156 3.74 -3.67 -10.21
N SER A 157 3.57 -4.97 -10.28
CA SER A 157 2.33 -5.62 -10.68
C SER A 157 1.93 -6.65 -9.63
N LEU A 158 0.72 -6.51 -9.09
CA LEU A 158 0.11 -7.52 -8.26
C LEU A 158 -0.47 -8.61 -9.16
N ILE A 159 0.08 -9.81 -9.06
CA ILE A 159 -0.38 -10.98 -9.82
C ILE A 159 -1.21 -11.85 -8.89
N LYS A 160 -2.49 -12.01 -9.22
CA LYS A 160 -3.38 -12.96 -8.57
C LYS A 160 -3.35 -14.29 -9.33
N LYS A 161 -2.92 -15.35 -8.67
CA LYS A 161 -2.95 -16.70 -9.25
C LYS A 161 -4.33 -17.35 -9.13
N THR A 162 -4.95 -17.19 -7.98
CA THR A 162 -6.27 -17.75 -7.70
C THR A 162 -7.01 -16.81 -6.77
N GLU A 163 -8.25 -16.50 -7.12
CA GLU A 163 -9.20 -15.82 -6.26
C GLU A 163 -10.49 -16.61 -6.31
N GLN A 164 -10.88 -17.24 -5.21
CA GLN A 164 -12.02 -18.12 -5.14
C GLN A 164 -12.84 -17.87 -3.90
N VAL A 165 -14.13 -17.71 -4.11
CA VAL A 165 -15.15 -17.66 -3.07
C VAL A 165 -15.97 -18.95 -3.13
N ARG A 166 -16.19 -19.57 -1.98
CA ARG A 166 -17.12 -20.69 -1.83
C ARG A 166 -18.12 -20.35 -0.76
N CYS A 167 -19.38 -20.69 -1.02
CA CYS A 167 -20.49 -20.46 -0.13
C CYS A 167 -21.22 -21.81 0.06
N PHE A 168 -21.34 -22.24 1.29
CA PHE A 168 -22.02 -23.46 1.67
C PHE A 168 -23.30 -23.10 2.42
N ASP A 169 -24.41 -23.63 1.99
CA ASP A 169 -25.69 -23.52 2.73
C ASP A 169 -25.70 -24.43 3.96
N PRO A 170 -26.67 -24.26 4.87
CA PRO A 170 -26.77 -25.12 6.05
C PRO A 170 -26.88 -26.61 5.74
N ALA A 171 -27.51 -27.00 4.63
CA ALA A 171 -27.65 -28.39 4.23
C ALA A 171 -26.34 -29.06 3.81
N HIS A 172 -25.40 -28.27 3.29
CA HIS A 172 -24.08 -28.73 2.83
C HIS A 172 -22.96 -28.46 3.85
N ASN A 173 -23.25 -27.74 4.93
CA ASN A 173 -22.30 -27.45 6.00
C ASN A 173 -22.37 -28.54 7.07
N LEU A 174 -21.48 -29.54 6.99
CA LEU A 174 -21.45 -30.65 7.93
C LEU A 174 -20.99 -30.29 9.36
N GLN A 175 -20.50 -29.07 9.58
CA GLN A 175 -19.96 -28.65 10.88
C GLN A 175 -20.97 -27.91 11.76
N ALA A 176 -21.95 -27.25 11.15
CA ALA A 176 -22.96 -26.49 11.85
C ALA A 176 -24.17 -26.22 10.94
N ASP A 177 -25.37 -26.08 11.51
CA ASP A 177 -26.58 -25.63 10.80
C ASP A 177 -26.51 -24.12 10.54
N ALA A 178 -25.53 -23.71 9.70
CA ALA A 178 -25.24 -22.31 9.40
C ALA A 178 -24.59 -22.15 8.02
N TRP A 179 -24.72 -20.98 7.44
CA TRP A 179 -24.00 -20.61 6.24
C TRP A 179 -22.50 -20.51 6.51
N LYS A 180 -21.68 -21.17 5.67
CA LYS A 180 -20.22 -21.10 5.70
C LYS A 180 -19.71 -20.42 4.44
N MET A 181 -18.80 -19.48 4.60
CA MET A 181 -18.12 -18.80 3.48
C MET A 181 -16.62 -19.01 3.59
N ASP A 182 -16.02 -19.46 2.50
CA ASP A 182 -14.59 -19.59 2.30
C ASP A 182 -14.12 -18.56 1.28
N TYR A 183 -13.10 -17.78 1.66
CA TYR A 183 -12.38 -16.92 0.71
C TYR A 183 -10.93 -17.37 0.60
N ARG A 184 -10.45 -17.59 -0.63
CA ARG A 184 -9.07 -17.99 -0.89
C ARG A 184 -8.47 -17.07 -1.94
N LEU A 185 -7.32 -16.47 -1.58
CA LEU A 185 -6.56 -15.59 -2.45
C LEU A 185 -5.09 -16.00 -2.46
N TYR A 186 -4.55 -16.32 -3.64
CA TYR A 186 -3.11 -16.50 -3.87
C TYR A 186 -2.61 -15.38 -4.77
N TYR A 187 -1.68 -14.59 -4.26
CA TYR A 187 -1.13 -13.44 -4.97
C TYR A 187 0.33 -13.22 -4.63
N ASP A 188 1.02 -12.51 -5.49
CA ASP A 188 2.37 -12.00 -5.24
C ASP A 188 2.62 -10.72 -6.03
N VAL A 189 3.68 -9.99 -5.65
CA VAL A 189 4.11 -8.75 -6.30
C VAL A 189 5.34 -9.03 -7.15
N VAL A 190 5.23 -8.73 -8.42
CA VAL A 190 6.36 -8.82 -9.36
C VAL A 190 6.85 -7.42 -9.70
N LEU A 191 8.16 -7.22 -9.62
CA LEU A 191 8.83 -5.97 -9.93
C LEU A 191 9.46 -6.03 -11.33
N LYS A 192 9.23 -4.97 -12.10
CA LYS A 192 9.91 -4.75 -13.36
C LYS A 192 11.29 -4.13 -13.11
N ASN A 193 12.35 -4.89 -13.27
CA ASN A 193 13.72 -4.50 -12.91
C ASN A 193 14.17 -3.14 -13.49
N SER A 194 13.74 -2.81 -14.70
CA SER A 194 14.07 -1.53 -15.35
C SER A 194 13.50 -0.32 -14.60
N LEU A 195 12.30 -0.44 -14.02
CA LEU A 195 11.59 0.63 -13.31
C LEU A 195 11.75 0.54 -11.79
N ALA A 196 12.14 -0.60 -11.26
CA ALA A 196 12.35 -0.80 -9.82
C ALA A 196 13.45 0.09 -9.23
N LYS A 197 14.37 0.59 -10.07
CA LYS A 197 15.39 1.59 -9.70
C LYS A 197 14.78 2.95 -9.30
N GLY A 198 13.54 3.22 -9.69
CA GLY A 198 12.80 4.43 -9.34
C GLY A 198 11.95 4.29 -8.06
N ILE A 199 12.02 3.18 -7.34
CA ILE A 199 11.31 3.01 -6.06
C ILE A 199 12.15 3.62 -4.95
N TYR A 200 11.61 4.60 -4.23
CA TYR A 200 12.28 5.26 -3.10
C TYR A 200 11.40 5.25 -1.87
N THR A 201 12.01 5.08 -0.68
CA THR A 201 11.27 5.06 0.58
C THR A 201 11.94 5.91 1.65
N TYR A 202 11.13 6.45 2.56
CA TYR A 202 11.55 6.99 3.85
C TYR A 202 10.96 6.12 4.96
N THR A 203 11.79 5.69 5.90
CA THR A 203 11.40 4.87 7.05
C THR A 203 11.98 5.44 8.34
N PHE A 204 11.24 5.34 9.44
CA PHE A 204 11.61 5.85 10.76
C PHE A 204 11.17 4.92 11.88
#